data_7179ab5de9ec5e61f34d9b3686d7bd60
#
_entry.id   7179ab5de9ec5e61f34d9b3686d7bd60
#
_cell.length_a   1.000
_cell.length_b   1.000
_cell.length_c   1.000
_cell.angle_alpha   90.00
_cell.angle_beta   90.00
_cell.angle_gamma   90.00
#
_symmetry.space_group_name_H-M   'P 1'
#
loop_
_entity.id
_entity.type
_entity.pdbx_description
1 polymer ?
#
loop_
_entity_poly.entity_id
_entity_poly.type
_entity_poly.pdbx_seq_one_letter_code
_entity_poly.pdbx_strand_id
1 'polypeptide(L)'
;MHDGGTDEEGEVMSDICWCPDSRHLYLVREDERLLRDFWVINSLDDRPSLTTYRYEFPGDKNVTQNELVIVDVIGRTVKKTDISKWPDQYINPLCVTKDSKYLFFERTKRTWDEVDLCSVNLSTMEVKEIIHEVDKPYRDPHARSVAILNDGKDILFRSERTGWGHYYHYDGNGKLKNVMTSGEWVARQIASIDTLGRTVYLYGL
;
A
#
# COMPACT_ATOMS: atom_id res chain seq x y z
N MET A 1 -12.38 -6.66 -7.74
CA MET A 1 -13.22 -5.52 -7.33
C MET A 1 -13.88 -5.99 -6.05
N HIS A 2 -13.31 -5.60 -4.89
CA HIS A 2 -13.90 -5.95 -3.61
C HIS A 2 -15.10 -5.06 -3.39
N ASP A 3 -16.25 -5.69 -3.26
CA ASP A 3 -17.41 -5.07 -2.65
C ASP A 3 -17.19 -5.18 -1.13
N GLY A 4 -16.32 -4.34 -0.62
CA GLY A 4 -16.10 -4.17 0.81
C GLY A 4 -17.39 -3.59 1.38
N GLY A 5 -18.20 -4.45 2.01
CA GLY A 5 -19.41 -4.00 2.64
C GLY A 5 -19.06 -2.92 3.66
N THR A 6 -19.55 -1.70 3.43
CA THR A 6 -19.59 -0.68 4.48
C THR A 6 -20.60 -1.17 5.52
N ASP A 7 -20.19 -1.19 6.78
CA ASP A 7 -21.18 -1.26 7.84
C ASP A 7 -22.02 0.01 7.84
N GLU A 8 -23.17 0.00 8.54
CA GLU A 8 -24.07 1.15 8.63
C GLU A 8 -23.40 2.40 9.21
N GLU A 9 -22.21 2.25 9.83
CA GLU A 9 -21.44 3.32 10.45
C GLU A 9 -20.37 3.90 9.50
N GLY A 10 -20.09 3.27 8.33
CA GLY A 10 -19.12 3.74 7.33
C GLY A 10 -17.67 3.35 7.61
N GLU A 11 -17.47 2.22 8.25
CA GLU A 11 -16.18 1.57 8.35
C GLU A 11 -16.07 0.48 7.26
N VAL A 12 -14.98 0.50 6.50
CA VAL A 12 -14.66 -0.53 5.50
C VAL A 12 -13.43 -1.29 5.98
N MET A 13 -13.48 -2.61 5.95
CA MET A 13 -12.34 -3.45 6.25
C MET A 13 -11.82 -4.09 4.96
N SER A 14 -10.50 -4.02 4.75
CA SER A 14 -9.84 -4.78 3.70
C SER A 14 -9.86 -6.28 4.00
N ASP A 15 -9.37 -7.07 3.06
CA ASP A 15 -9.16 -8.49 3.29
C ASP A 15 -8.33 -8.75 4.55
N ILE A 16 -8.81 -9.67 5.37
CA ILE A 16 -8.07 -10.13 6.53
C ILE A 16 -7.03 -11.15 6.08
N CYS A 17 -5.76 -10.86 6.33
CA CYS A 17 -4.65 -11.69 5.92
C CYS A 17 -3.98 -12.37 7.12
N TRP A 18 -3.74 -13.67 7.01
CA TRP A 18 -2.97 -14.42 8.00
C TRP A 18 -1.46 -14.19 7.83
N CYS A 19 -0.77 -14.02 8.95
CA CYS A 19 0.67 -14.12 8.98
C CYS A 19 1.13 -15.60 8.94
N PRO A 20 2.37 -15.89 8.48
CA PRO A 20 2.86 -17.27 8.37
C PRO A 20 2.89 -18.06 9.69
N ASP A 21 2.91 -17.38 10.84
CA ASP A 21 2.91 -18.01 12.17
C ASP A 21 1.55 -18.59 12.60
N SER A 22 0.51 -18.41 11.78
CA SER A 22 -0.87 -18.83 12.09
C SER A 22 -1.39 -18.30 13.45
N ARG A 23 -0.81 -17.19 13.92
CA ARG A 23 -1.16 -16.51 15.16
C ARG A 23 -1.61 -15.08 14.94
N HIS A 24 -0.94 -14.37 14.05
CA HIS A 24 -1.26 -12.98 13.78
C HIS A 24 -2.08 -12.85 12.50
N LEU A 25 -2.97 -11.88 12.51
CA LEU A 25 -3.70 -11.39 11.35
C LEU A 25 -3.36 -9.92 11.14
N TYR A 26 -3.44 -9.45 9.92
CA TYR A 26 -3.42 -8.01 9.63
C TYR A 26 -4.52 -7.64 8.66
N LEU A 27 -4.96 -6.40 8.76
CA LEU A 27 -5.92 -5.79 7.84
C LEU A 27 -5.70 -4.28 7.78
N VAL A 28 -6.19 -3.66 6.73
CA VAL A 28 -6.36 -2.20 6.66
C VAL A 28 -7.83 -1.90 6.94
N ARG A 29 -8.07 -0.99 7.86
CA ARG A 29 -9.39 -0.44 8.14
C ARG A 29 -9.47 0.96 7.56
N GLU A 30 -10.50 1.21 6.77
CA GLU A 30 -10.82 2.51 6.20
C GLU A 30 -12.00 3.09 6.98
N ASP A 31 -11.83 4.30 7.52
CA ASP A 31 -12.86 5.00 8.28
C ASP A 31 -13.38 6.17 7.45
N GLU A 32 -14.62 6.02 6.98
CA GLU A 32 -15.33 6.99 6.14
C GLU A 32 -16.42 7.77 6.91
N ARG A 33 -16.52 7.60 8.23
CA ARG A 33 -17.60 8.20 9.04
C ARG A 33 -17.67 9.71 8.97
N LEU A 34 -16.56 10.38 8.69
CA LEU A 34 -16.51 11.84 8.56
C LEU A 34 -16.72 12.35 7.13
N LEU A 35 -16.85 11.45 6.16
CA LEU A 35 -17.10 11.83 4.77
C LEU A 35 -18.51 12.36 4.60
N ARG A 36 -18.69 13.22 3.61
CA ARG A 36 -20.01 13.74 3.22
C ARG A 36 -20.66 12.83 2.21
N ASP A 37 -22.01 12.85 2.23
CA ASP A 37 -22.80 12.16 1.24
C ASP A 37 -22.65 12.81 -0.13
N PHE A 38 -22.50 11.97 -1.13
CA PHE A 38 -22.61 12.29 -2.54
C PHE A 38 -23.79 11.55 -3.15
N TRP A 39 -24.59 12.25 -3.91
CA TRP A 39 -25.82 11.74 -4.48
C TRP A 39 -25.74 11.57 -5.98
N VAL A 40 -26.11 10.41 -6.47
CA VAL A 40 -26.28 10.12 -7.89
C VAL A 40 -27.74 9.85 -8.16
N ILE A 41 -28.33 10.64 -9.07
CA ILE A 41 -29.72 10.48 -9.48
C ILE A 41 -29.73 9.77 -10.85
N ASN A 42 -30.31 8.59 -10.89
CA ASN A 42 -30.64 7.93 -12.15
C ASN A 42 -32.00 8.41 -12.63
N SER A 43 -32.02 9.17 -13.74
CA SER A 43 -33.23 9.72 -14.32
C SER A 43 -33.65 9.02 -15.63
N LEU A 44 -33.01 7.88 -15.96
CA LEU A 44 -33.29 7.12 -17.21
C LEU A 44 -34.47 6.16 -17.05
N ASP A 45 -34.83 5.83 -15.81
CA ASP A 45 -35.96 4.97 -15.51
C ASP A 45 -37.28 5.79 -15.45
N ASP A 46 -38.43 5.11 -15.59
CA ASP A 46 -39.77 5.74 -15.48
C ASP A 46 -39.98 6.49 -14.16
N ARG A 47 -39.28 6.07 -13.10
CA ARG A 47 -39.20 6.76 -11.83
C ARG A 47 -37.73 6.96 -11.46
N PRO A 48 -37.29 8.21 -11.26
CA PRO A 48 -35.94 8.49 -10.83
C PRO A 48 -35.58 7.78 -9.52
N SER A 49 -34.38 7.21 -9.44
CA SER A 49 -33.85 6.63 -8.22
C SER A 49 -32.63 7.43 -7.73
N LEU A 50 -32.45 7.48 -6.42
CA LEU A 50 -31.34 8.14 -5.73
C LEU A 50 -30.43 7.08 -5.14
N THR A 51 -29.14 7.18 -5.44
CA THR A 51 -28.10 6.40 -4.75
C THR A 51 -27.20 7.37 -3.99
N THR A 52 -26.94 7.05 -2.73
CA THR A 52 -26.09 7.85 -1.85
C THR A 52 -24.80 7.10 -1.59
N TYR A 53 -23.69 7.81 -1.71
CA TYR A 53 -22.33 7.31 -1.39
C TYR A 53 -21.69 8.29 -0.41
N ARG A 54 -20.78 7.78 0.42
CA ARG A 54 -19.80 8.64 1.08
C ARG A 54 -18.66 8.88 0.09
N TYR A 55 -18.30 10.13 -0.11
CA TYR A 55 -17.30 10.48 -1.13
C TYR A 55 -16.51 11.71 -0.73
N GLU A 56 -15.19 11.61 -0.95
CA GLU A 56 -14.27 12.70 -0.70
C GLU A 56 -13.91 13.44 -2.00
N PHE A 57 -14.16 14.74 -2.03
CA PHE A 57 -13.74 15.59 -3.14
C PHE A 57 -12.32 16.11 -2.94
N PRO A 58 -11.62 16.47 -4.05
CA PRO A 58 -10.36 17.20 -3.95
C PRO A 58 -10.52 18.49 -3.12
N GLY A 59 -9.67 18.62 -2.08
CA GLY A 59 -9.71 19.78 -1.19
C GLY A 59 -10.62 19.63 0.04
N ASP A 60 -11.35 18.53 0.17
CA ASP A 60 -12.10 18.24 1.40
C ASP A 60 -11.15 18.06 2.59
N LYS A 61 -11.58 18.58 3.75
CA LYS A 61 -10.83 18.43 5.00
C LYS A 61 -11.05 17.05 5.64
N ASN A 62 -12.25 16.51 5.46
CA ASN A 62 -12.59 15.17 5.92
C ASN A 62 -12.33 14.20 4.79
N VAL A 63 -11.42 13.28 5.02
CA VAL A 63 -10.95 12.28 4.07
C VAL A 63 -10.97 10.91 4.74
N THR A 64 -11.00 9.86 3.93
CA THR A 64 -10.90 8.49 4.42
C THR A 64 -9.65 8.32 5.28
N GLN A 65 -9.80 7.76 6.47
CA GLN A 65 -8.69 7.49 7.39
C GLN A 65 -8.31 6.02 7.30
N ASN A 66 -7.07 5.76 6.92
CA ASN A 66 -6.54 4.41 6.81
C ASN A 66 -5.77 4.01 8.07
N GLU A 67 -6.09 2.85 8.63
CA GLU A 67 -5.43 2.27 9.80
C GLU A 67 -4.93 0.87 9.50
N LEU A 68 -3.68 0.59 9.86
CA LEU A 68 -3.12 -0.77 9.82
C LEU A 68 -3.34 -1.44 11.17
N VAL A 69 -4.13 -2.50 11.16
CA VAL A 69 -4.53 -3.23 12.37
C VAL A 69 -3.85 -4.59 12.39
N ILE A 70 -3.26 -4.94 13.53
CA ILE A 70 -2.65 -6.24 13.79
C ILE A 70 -3.44 -6.92 14.91
N VAL A 71 -3.83 -8.17 14.69
CA VAL A 71 -4.57 -8.99 15.63
C VAL A 71 -3.71 -10.18 16.07
N ASP A 72 -3.50 -10.33 17.36
CA ASP A 72 -2.96 -11.56 17.96
C ASP A 72 -4.16 -12.44 18.38
N VAL A 73 -4.43 -13.48 17.61
CA VAL A 73 -5.58 -14.37 17.83
C VAL A 73 -5.44 -15.16 19.13
N ILE A 74 -4.24 -15.63 19.46
CA ILE A 74 -3.99 -16.39 20.69
C ILE A 74 -4.03 -15.46 21.90
N GLY A 75 -3.37 -14.32 21.82
CA GLY A 75 -3.36 -13.31 22.88
C GLY A 75 -4.66 -12.52 22.99
N ARG A 76 -5.60 -12.69 22.03
CA ARG A 76 -6.88 -11.98 21.95
C ARG A 76 -6.71 -10.45 22.05
N THR A 77 -5.70 -9.93 21.35
CA THR A 77 -5.40 -8.50 21.34
C THR A 77 -5.49 -7.93 19.95
N VAL A 78 -6.04 -6.73 19.86
CA VAL A 78 -6.11 -5.93 18.62
C VAL A 78 -5.28 -4.67 18.84
N LYS A 79 -4.34 -4.42 17.96
CA LYS A 79 -3.45 -3.26 18.04
C LYS A 79 -3.51 -2.47 16.76
N LYS A 80 -3.69 -1.17 16.87
CA LYS A 80 -3.49 -0.24 15.77
C LYS A 80 -2.02 0.13 15.71
N THR A 81 -1.46 0.09 14.52
CA THR A 81 -0.07 0.50 14.29
C THR A 81 -0.03 2.00 14.05
N ASP A 82 0.89 2.70 14.67
CA ASP A 82 1.10 4.14 14.39
C ASP A 82 1.86 4.29 13.06
N ILE A 83 1.07 4.41 12.00
CA ILE A 83 1.54 4.58 10.62
C ILE A 83 1.40 6.01 10.13
N SER A 84 0.96 6.92 10.99
CA SER A 84 0.63 8.29 10.61
C SER A 84 1.88 9.07 10.16
N LYS A 85 1.81 9.62 8.96
CA LYS A 85 2.77 10.59 8.43
C LYS A 85 2.04 11.76 7.79
N TRP A 86 1.04 11.43 6.98
CA TRP A 86 0.15 12.40 6.35
C TRP A 86 -1.27 12.18 6.87
N PRO A 87 -2.08 13.24 6.97
CA PRO A 87 -3.46 13.11 7.46
C PRO A 87 -4.37 12.33 6.49
N ASP A 88 -3.95 12.23 5.23
CA ASP A 88 -4.66 11.64 4.11
C ASP A 88 -3.72 10.72 3.33
N GLN A 89 -3.54 9.51 3.80
CA GLN A 89 -2.60 8.55 3.22
C GLN A 89 -3.30 7.22 2.89
N TYR A 90 -2.87 6.60 1.79
CA TYR A 90 -3.24 5.24 1.45
C TYR A 90 -2.25 4.26 2.06
N ILE A 91 -2.75 3.12 2.51
CA ILE A 91 -1.94 2.03 3.07
C ILE A 91 -2.10 0.78 2.21
N ASN A 92 -1.00 0.24 1.75
CA ASN A 92 -0.97 -0.97 0.94
C ASN A 92 -0.02 -2.01 1.55
N PRO A 93 -0.54 -3.00 2.30
CA PRO A 93 0.27 -4.11 2.78
C PRO A 93 0.85 -4.92 1.61
N LEU A 94 2.10 -5.35 1.72
CA LEU A 94 2.81 -6.08 0.68
C LEU A 94 3.03 -7.55 1.04
N CYS A 95 3.75 -7.80 2.10
CA CYS A 95 4.05 -9.16 2.57
C CYS A 95 4.54 -9.18 4.00
N VAL A 96 4.43 -10.35 4.61
CA VAL A 96 5.01 -10.66 5.93
C VAL A 96 6.22 -11.57 5.75
N THR A 97 7.27 -11.36 6.53
CA THR A 97 8.43 -12.26 6.57
C THR A 97 8.03 -13.67 7.03
N LYS A 98 8.78 -14.70 6.60
CA LYS A 98 8.45 -16.10 6.93
C LYS A 98 8.49 -16.39 8.43
N ASP A 99 9.33 -15.64 9.15
CA ASP A 99 9.41 -15.72 10.61
C ASP A 99 8.34 -14.89 11.33
N SER A 100 7.44 -14.26 10.58
CA SER A 100 6.36 -13.39 11.09
C SER A 100 6.83 -12.26 11.98
N LYS A 101 8.05 -11.74 11.77
CA LYS A 101 8.54 -10.60 12.54
C LYS A 101 8.18 -9.27 11.95
N TYR A 102 8.16 -9.15 10.63
CA TYR A 102 7.94 -7.89 9.95
C TYR A 102 6.84 -8.01 8.89
N LEU A 103 5.93 -7.06 8.89
CA LEU A 103 5.02 -6.79 7.79
C LEU A 103 5.56 -5.58 7.01
N PHE A 104 5.76 -5.75 5.71
CA PHE A 104 6.11 -4.67 4.78
C PHE A 104 4.85 -4.06 4.19
N PHE A 105 4.83 -2.74 4.09
CA PHE A 105 3.71 -2.00 3.51
C PHE A 105 4.20 -0.71 2.84
N GLU A 106 3.47 -0.23 1.85
CA GLU A 106 3.61 1.12 1.33
C GLU A 106 2.58 2.03 2.02
N ARG A 107 3.00 3.26 2.35
CA ARG A 107 2.08 4.37 2.61
C ARG A 107 2.31 5.42 1.53
N THR A 108 1.22 5.90 0.95
CA THR A 108 1.26 6.84 -0.15
C THR A 108 0.41 8.04 0.21
N LYS A 109 0.96 9.22 0.08
CA LYS A 109 0.23 10.47 0.25
C LYS A 109 -0.90 10.55 -0.80
N ARG A 110 -2.05 11.08 -0.42
CA ARG A 110 -3.23 11.17 -1.30
C ARG A 110 -2.96 11.87 -2.62
N THR A 111 -2.04 12.84 -2.64
CA THR A 111 -1.63 13.56 -3.84
C THR A 111 -0.72 12.75 -4.78
N TRP A 112 -0.32 11.55 -4.38
CA TRP A 112 0.55 10.65 -5.15
C TRP A 112 1.93 11.20 -5.49
N ASP A 113 2.37 12.24 -4.81
CA ASP A 113 3.69 12.85 -4.98
C ASP A 113 4.75 12.33 -3.99
N GLU A 114 4.32 11.61 -2.95
CA GLU A 114 5.21 11.00 -1.97
C GLU A 114 4.76 9.58 -1.61
N VAL A 115 5.72 8.66 -1.51
CA VAL A 115 5.51 7.28 -1.10
C VAL A 115 6.65 6.82 -0.20
N ASP A 116 6.30 6.08 0.84
CA ASP A 116 7.25 5.38 1.68
C ASP A 116 7.04 3.87 1.57
N LEU A 117 8.13 3.14 1.43
CA LEU A 117 8.16 1.72 1.78
C LEU A 117 8.54 1.59 3.25
N CYS A 118 7.69 0.95 4.02
CA CYS A 118 7.85 0.79 5.45
C CYS A 118 7.83 -0.69 5.85
N SER A 119 8.31 -0.95 7.05
CA SER A 119 8.06 -2.21 7.76
C SER A 119 7.54 -1.93 9.17
N VAL A 120 6.69 -2.81 9.67
CA VAL A 120 6.28 -2.83 11.07
C VAL A 120 6.73 -4.14 11.72
N ASN A 121 7.32 -4.03 12.91
CA ASN A 121 7.65 -5.18 13.75
C ASN A 121 6.37 -5.65 14.45
N LEU A 122 5.92 -6.88 14.16
CA LEU A 122 4.64 -7.40 14.65
C LEU A 122 4.61 -7.62 16.18
N SER A 123 5.77 -7.68 16.83
CA SER A 123 5.84 -7.83 18.30
C SER A 123 5.84 -6.48 19.01
N THR A 124 6.65 -5.51 18.53
CA THR A 124 6.83 -4.20 19.18
C THR A 124 5.88 -3.13 18.63
N MET A 125 5.29 -3.33 17.46
CA MET A 125 4.51 -2.34 16.71
C MET A 125 5.35 -1.15 16.22
N GLU A 126 6.67 -1.24 16.27
CA GLU A 126 7.55 -0.20 15.78
C GLU A 126 7.53 -0.16 14.25
N VAL A 127 7.27 1.01 13.69
CA VAL A 127 7.28 1.29 12.25
C VAL A 127 8.63 1.89 11.86
N LYS A 128 9.23 1.31 10.83
CA LYS A 128 10.46 1.81 10.22
C LYS A 128 10.21 2.20 8.78
N GLU A 129 10.53 3.44 8.43
CA GLU A 129 10.64 3.88 7.05
C GLU A 129 11.94 3.32 6.43
N ILE A 130 11.83 2.63 5.31
CA ILE A 130 12.94 1.97 4.63
C ILE A 130 13.36 2.77 3.41
N ILE A 131 12.40 3.16 2.58
CA ILE A 131 12.62 3.96 1.37
C ILE A 131 11.60 5.09 1.38
N HIS A 132 12.06 6.31 1.15
CA HIS A 132 11.23 7.47 0.88
C HIS A 132 11.46 7.95 -0.54
N GLU A 133 10.40 8.12 -1.30
CA GLU A 133 10.44 8.59 -2.70
C GLU A 133 9.52 9.78 -2.86
N VAL A 134 10.01 10.78 -3.60
CA VAL A 134 9.25 11.97 -4.00
C VAL A 134 9.19 12.03 -5.50
N ASP A 135 8.00 12.00 -6.06
CA ASP A 135 7.75 12.04 -7.49
C ASP A 135 7.12 13.38 -7.89
N LYS A 136 7.56 13.96 -8.99
CA LYS A 136 7.03 15.24 -9.48
C LYS A 136 6.61 15.11 -10.94
N PRO A 137 5.39 15.54 -11.28
CA PRO A 137 4.36 16.16 -10.41
C PRO A 137 3.64 15.14 -9.52
N TYR A 138 3.55 13.88 -9.90
CA TYR A 138 2.95 12.78 -9.15
C TYR A 138 3.41 11.45 -9.73
N ARG A 139 3.28 10.39 -8.96
CA ARG A 139 3.56 9.01 -9.35
C ARG A 139 2.32 8.36 -9.96
N ASP A 140 2.49 7.67 -11.08
CA ASP A 140 1.41 6.84 -11.63
C ASP A 140 1.06 5.69 -10.66
N PRO A 141 -0.17 5.65 -10.11
CA PRO A 141 -0.58 4.57 -9.19
C PRO A 141 -0.56 3.18 -9.84
N HIS A 142 -0.71 3.10 -11.17
CA HIS A 142 -0.66 1.84 -11.91
C HIS A 142 0.76 1.36 -12.22
N ALA A 143 1.74 2.23 -12.05
CA ALA A 143 3.14 1.93 -12.32
C ALA A 143 3.93 1.48 -11.07
N ARG A 144 3.24 1.26 -9.93
CA ARG A 144 3.87 0.76 -8.71
C ARG A 144 4.36 -0.67 -8.89
N SER A 145 5.58 -0.94 -8.47
CA SER A 145 6.11 -2.29 -8.40
C SER A 145 7.21 -2.39 -7.36
N VAL A 146 6.98 -3.21 -6.36
CA VAL A 146 7.93 -3.53 -5.29
C VAL A 146 7.98 -5.03 -5.12
N ALA A 147 9.18 -5.59 -5.02
CA ALA A 147 9.37 -6.98 -4.63
C ALA A 147 10.27 -7.07 -3.42
N ILE A 148 9.74 -7.69 -2.37
CA ILE A 148 10.47 -7.98 -1.14
C ILE A 148 11.02 -9.39 -1.23
N LEU A 149 12.33 -9.54 -1.15
CA LEU A 149 13.04 -10.79 -1.36
C LEU A 149 13.86 -11.17 -0.13
N ASN A 150 14.20 -12.47 -0.04
CA ASN A 150 15.08 -12.99 1.02
C ASN A 150 14.64 -12.58 2.43
N ASP A 151 13.32 -12.67 2.70
CA ASP A 151 12.72 -12.25 3.99
C ASP A 151 13.04 -10.79 4.36
N GLY A 152 12.90 -9.88 3.38
CA GLY A 152 13.09 -8.45 3.60
C GLY A 152 14.55 -7.99 3.57
N LYS A 153 15.51 -8.85 3.26
CA LYS A 153 16.93 -8.47 3.15
C LYS A 153 17.28 -7.80 1.84
N ASP A 154 16.47 -8.03 0.81
CA ASP A 154 16.64 -7.46 -0.52
C ASP A 154 15.30 -6.90 -0.99
N ILE A 155 15.34 -5.71 -1.58
CA ILE A 155 14.16 -4.98 -2.04
C ILE A 155 14.41 -4.52 -3.47
N LEU A 156 13.51 -4.88 -4.39
CA LEU A 156 13.49 -4.31 -5.73
C LEU A 156 12.37 -3.26 -5.76
N PHE A 157 12.74 -2.02 -5.96
CA PHE A 157 11.83 -0.88 -5.92
C PHE A 157 11.85 -0.17 -7.27
N ARG A 158 10.67 0.03 -7.87
CA ARG A 158 10.54 0.79 -9.11
C ARG A 158 10.37 2.27 -8.79
N SER A 159 11.19 3.10 -9.44
CA SER A 159 11.20 4.55 -9.29
C SER A 159 11.25 5.25 -10.63
N GLU A 160 10.66 6.43 -10.73
CA GLU A 160 10.69 7.30 -11.91
C GLU A 160 11.61 8.52 -11.74
N ARG A 161 12.51 8.49 -10.75
CA ARG A 161 13.41 9.59 -10.38
C ARG A 161 14.29 10.13 -11.50
N THR A 162 14.48 9.35 -12.58
CA THR A 162 15.26 9.77 -13.75
C THR A 162 14.39 10.29 -14.90
N GLY A 163 13.06 10.36 -14.72
CA GLY A 163 12.10 10.63 -15.77
C GLY A 163 11.63 9.38 -16.52
N TRP A 164 12.26 8.23 -16.26
CA TRP A 164 11.93 6.91 -16.79
C TRP A 164 11.74 5.91 -15.66
N GLY A 165 10.81 4.99 -15.80
CA GLY A 165 10.57 3.96 -14.80
C GLY A 165 11.66 2.91 -14.80
N HIS A 166 12.43 2.80 -13.70
CA HIS A 166 13.51 1.85 -13.55
C HIS A 166 13.49 1.15 -12.21
N TYR A 167 14.13 -0.03 -12.15
CA TYR A 167 14.26 -0.80 -10.92
C TYR A 167 15.60 -0.52 -10.24
N TYR A 168 15.51 -0.39 -8.93
CA TYR A 168 16.62 -0.15 -8.02
C TYR A 168 16.64 -1.25 -6.97
N HIS A 169 17.82 -1.81 -6.71
CA HIS A 169 18.00 -2.84 -5.69
C HIS A 169 18.54 -2.21 -4.40
N TYR A 170 17.80 -2.39 -3.34
CA TYR A 170 18.14 -1.92 -2.00
C TYR A 170 18.38 -3.12 -1.07
N ASP A 171 19.13 -2.90 0.02
CA ASP A 171 19.10 -3.81 1.15
C ASP A 171 17.86 -3.58 2.04
N GLY A 172 17.64 -4.45 3.02
CA GLY A 172 16.49 -4.38 3.92
C GLY A 172 16.49 -3.15 4.85
N ASN A 173 17.56 -2.35 4.84
CA ASN A 173 17.64 -1.09 5.59
C ASN A 173 17.41 0.14 4.72
N GLY A 174 17.15 -0.03 3.42
CA GLY A 174 16.93 1.05 2.47
C GLY A 174 18.21 1.64 1.87
N LYS A 175 19.35 0.96 2.04
CA LYS A 175 20.58 1.37 1.36
C LYS A 175 20.58 0.86 -0.06
N LEU A 176 20.72 1.75 -1.05
CA LEU A 176 20.83 1.39 -2.46
C LEU A 176 22.09 0.54 -2.69
N LYS A 177 21.90 -0.63 -3.26
CA LYS A 177 22.99 -1.55 -3.68
C LYS A 177 23.40 -1.30 -5.11
N ASN A 178 22.44 -1.27 -6.03
CA ASN A 178 22.70 -1.02 -7.45
C ASN A 178 21.42 -0.57 -8.19
N VAL A 179 21.64 0.08 -9.32
CA VAL A 179 20.63 0.37 -10.32
C VAL A 179 20.53 -0.86 -11.24
N MET A 180 19.34 -1.45 -11.35
CA MET A 180 19.14 -2.68 -12.12
C MET A 180 18.85 -2.40 -13.59
N THR A 181 18.10 -1.34 -13.88
CA THR A 181 17.77 -0.93 -15.24
C THR A 181 18.02 0.56 -15.41
N SER A 182 18.38 0.99 -16.64
CA SER A 182 18.64 2.39 -16.95
C SER A 182 18.44 2.64 -18.45
N GLY A 183 18.39 3.90 -18.86
CA GLY A 183 18.26 4.30 -20.26
C GLY A 183 16.93 5.01 -20.54
N GLU A 184 16.69 5.33 -21.81
CA GLU A 184 15.50 6.05 -22.28
C GLU A 184 14.38 5.07 -22.66
N TRP A 185 13.92 4.31 -21.68
CA TRP A 185 12.83 3.33 -21.80
C TRP A 185 12.19 3.08 -20.43
N VAL A 186 11.02 2.48 -20.41
CA VAL A 186 10.27 2.21 -19.18
C VAL A 186 10.31 0.73 -18.84
N ALA A 187 10.89 0.37 -17.70
CA ALA A 187 10.70 -0.93 -17.06
C ALA A 187 9.36 -0.89 -16.30
N ARG A 188 8.38 -1.72 -16.72
CA ARG A 188 7.02 -1.70 -16.15
C ARG A 188 6.91 -2.58 -14.92
N GLN A 189 6.67 -3.86 -15.14
CA GLN A 189 6.39 -4.82 -14.08
C GLN A 189 7.40 -5.95 -14.10
N ILE A 190 7.62 -6.54 -12.94
CA ILE A 190 8.37 -7.78 -12.80
C ILE A 190 7.49 -8.92 -13.31
N ALA A 191 7.97 -9.61 -14.36
CA ALA A 191 7.31 -10.79 -14.91
C ALA A 191 7.61 -12.03 -14.06
N SER A 192 8.88 -12.21 -13.69
CA SER A 192 9.31 -13.27 -12.78
C SER A 192 10.68 -12.98 -12.18
N ILE A 193 11.00 -13.66 -11.08
CA ILE A 193 12.28 -13.55 -10.39
C ILE A 193 12.85 -14.96 -10.20
N ASP A 194 14.01 -15.21 -10.81
CA ASP A 194 14.81 -16.39 -10.53
C ASP A 194 15.86 -16.05 -9.48
N THR A 195 15.57 -16.41 -8.22
CA THR A 195 16.48 -16.13 -7.09
C THR A 195 17.75 -16.97 -7.12
N LEU A 196 17.71 -18.18 -7.72
CA LEU A 196 18.87 -19.06 -7.85
C LEU A 196 19.81 -18.55 -8.97
N GLY A 197 19.24 -18.24 -10.12
CA GLY A 197 19.97 -17.67 -11.26
C GLY A 197 20.26 -16.18 -11.11
N ARG A 198 19.78 -15.52 -10.05
CA ARG A 198 19.91 -14.08 -9.79
C ARG A 198 19.45 -13.22 -10.96
N THR A 199 18.37 -13.64 -11.60
CA THR A 199 17.84 -12.99 -12.81
C THR A 199 16.42 -12.48 -12.53
N VAL A 200 16.13 -11.28 -13.03
CA VAL A 200 14.81 -10.69 -13.00
C VAL A 200 14.33 -10.48 -14.43
N TYR A 201 13.16 -10.99 -14.75
CA TYR A 201 12.49 -10.79 -16.03
C TYR A 201 11.48 -9.66 -15.90
N LEU A 202 11.54 -8.69 -16.80
CA LEU A 202 10.74 -7.48 -16.76
C LEU A 202 9.95 -7.31 -18.05
N TYR A 203 8.76 -6.71 -17.93
CA TYR A 203 8.10 -6.08 -19.07
C TYR A 203 8.63 -4.67 -19.24
N GLY A 204 8.90 -4.26 -20.48
CA GLY A 204 9.39 -2.93 -20.82
C GLY A 204 8.72 -2.35 -22.06
N LEU A 205 8.81 -1.04 -22.24
CA LEU A 205 8.36 -0.28 -23.41
C LEU A 205 9.51 0.61 -23.89
#